data_6b31bfa2bc8cd79bbd84ea1636291f07
#
_entry.id   6b31bfa2bc8cd79bbd84ea1636291f07
#
_cell.length_a   1.000
_cell.length_b   1.000
_cell.length_c   1.000
_cell.angle_alpha   90.00
_cell.angle_beta   90.00
_cell.angle_gamma   90.00
#
_symmetry.space_group_name_H-M   'P 1'
#
loop_
_entity.id
_entity.type
_entity.pdbx_description
1 polymer ?
#
loop_
_entity_poly.entity_id
_entity_poly.type
_entity_poly.pdbx_seq_one_letter_code
_entity_poly.pdbx_strand_id
1 'polypeptide(L)'
;MLTAIEPFHTFSTDSKQLADTRTTYELHSEAEAARYLAEAESKAKALGVECNLVQVEHEHPYRAIIDTATKSGCDLIAMASHGQRGVSAVIIGSETSKVLTHSSIPVLVYR
;
A
#
# COMPACT_ATOMS: atom_id res chain seq x y z
N MET A 1 -2.05 3.37 9.64
CA MET A 1 -0.96 3.00 8.71
C MET A 1 -1.36 1.80 7.88
N LEU A 2 -1.29 1.92 6.58
CA LEU A 2 -1.71 0.87 5.65
C LEU A 2 -0.62 0.59 4.62
N THR A 3 -0.42 -0.68 4.29
CA THR A 3 0.23 -1.09 3.05
C THR A 3 -0.66 -2.06 2.30
N ALA A 4 -0.71 -1.95 0.98
CA ALA A 4 -1.49 -2.82 0.12
C ALA A 4 -0.56 -3.68 -0.74
N ILE A 5 -0.94 -4.94 -0.93
CA ILE A 5 -0.23 -5.90 -1.75
C ILE A 5 -1.08 -6.21 -2.96
N GLU A 6 -0.49 -6.12 -4.16
CA GLU A 6 -1.18 -6.52 -5.37
C GLU A 6 -1.19 -8.06 -5.50
N PRO A 7 -2.31 -8.65 -5.94
CA PRO A 7 -2.35 -10.08 -6.22
C PRO A 7 -1.37 -10.45 -7.33
N PHE A 8 -0.90 -11.70 -7.29
CA PHE A 8 0.01 -12.23 -8.30
C PHE A 8 -0.68 -12.38 -9.67
N HIS A 9 -0.04 -11.88 -10.71
CA HIS A 9 -0.49 -12.00 -12.10
C HIS A 9 0.61 -12.63 -12.94
N THR A 10 0.23 -13.59 -13.80
CA THR A 10 1.17 -14.26 -14.69
C THR A 10 0.50 -14.75 -15.97
N PHE A 11 1.30 -14.91 -17.03
CA PHE A 11 0.87 -15.49 -18.30
C PHE A 11 1.48 -16.87 -18.54
N SER A 12 2.14 -17.49 -17.54
CA SER A 12 2.70 -18.83 -17.68
C SER A 12 1.60 -19.89 -17.81
N THR A 13 1.83 -20.86 -18.72
CA THR A 13 0.96 -22.02 -18.91
C THR A 13 1.42 -23.26 -18.13
N ASP A 14 2.60 -23.21 -17.52
CA ASP A 14 3.14 -24.29 -16.68
C ASP A 14 2.58 -24.15 -15.26
N SER A 15 1.64 -25.02 -14.90
CA SER A 15 0.95 -24.94 -13.64
C SER A 15 1.86 -25.15 -12.41
N LYS A 16 2.90 -25.99 -12.55
CA LYS A 16 3.85 -26.21 -11.45
C LYS A 16 4.75 -25.00 -11.25
N GLN A 17 5.33 -24.49 -12.33
CA GLN A 17 6.16 -23.29 -12.30
C GLN A 17 5.35 -22.09 -11.83
N LEU A 18 4.09 -22.00 -12.25
CA LEU A 18 3.17 -20.97 -11.86
C LEU A 18 2.90 -21.00 -10.34
N ALA A 19 2.65 -22.18 -9.79
CA ALA A 19 2.40 -22.33 -8.35
C ALA A 19 3.62 -21.96 -7.52
N ASP A 20 4.82 -22.41 -7.91
CA ASP A 20 6.07 -22.10 -7.23
C ASP A 20 6.38 -20.59 -7.29
N THR A 21 6.19 -19.97 -8.44
CA THR A 21 6.42 -18.54 -8.64
C THR A 21 5.42 -17.71 -7.81
N ARG A 22 4.16 -18.13 -7.79
CA ARG A 22 3.13 -17.48 -6.99
C ARG A 22 3.45 -17.52 -5.50
N THR A 23 3.85 -18.68 -4.98
CA THR A 23 4.22 -18.84 -3.57
C THR A 23 5.41 -17.95 -3.22
N THR A 24 6.43 -17.89 -4.06
CA THR A 24 7.59 -17.03 -3.87
C THR A 24 7.20 -15.56 -3.87
N TYR A 25 6.34 -15.15 -4.80
CA TYR A 25 5.84 -13.78 -4.88
C TYR A 25 5.05 -13.38 -3.62
N GLU A 26 4.15 -14.23 -3.18
CA GLU A 26 3.31 -13.97 -2.00
C GLU A 26 4.16 -13.83 -0.74
N LEU A 27 5.12 -14.74 -0.52
CA LEU A 27 6.03 -14.68 0.62
C LEU A 27 6.89 -13.40 0.60
N HIS A 28 7.41 -13.04 -0.57
CA HIS A 28 8.22 -11.84 -0.72
C HIS A 28 7.40 -10.57 -0.47
N SER A 29 6.20 -10.48 -1.03
CA SER A 29 5.31 -9.33 -0.86
C SER A 29 4.88 -9.15 0.59
N GLU A 30 4.54 -10.23 1.27
CA GLU A 30 4.18 -10.20 2.69
C GLU A 30 5.36 -9.78 3.57
N ALA A 31 6.56 -10.28 3.31
CA ALA A 31 7.76 -9.92 4.04
C ALA A 31 8.11 -8.43 3.85
N GLU A 32 8.02 -7.93 2.64
CA GLU A 32 8.25 -6.50 2.37
C GLU A 32 7.21 -5.62 3.06
N ALA A 33 5.94 -5.98 2.97
CA ALA A 33 4.87 -5.25 3.63
C ALA A 33 5.07 -5.19 5.14
N ALA A 34 5.40 -6.31 5.76
CA ALA A 34 5.68 -6.37 7.19
C ALA A 34 6.87 -5.48 7.58
N ARG A 35 7.92 -5.45 6.75
CA ARG A 35 9.10 -4.61 6.98
C ARG A 35 8.74 -3.13 6.95
N TYR A 36 7.97 -2.69 5.96
CA TYR A 36 7.55 -1.29 5.85
C TYR A 36 6.68 -0.86 7.01
N LEU A 37 5.74 -1.71 7.41
CA LEU A 37 4.88 -1.42 8.56
C LEU A 37 5.67 -1.36 9.86
N ALA A 38 6.63 -2.27 10.07
CA ALA A 38 7.48 -2.27 11.26
C ALA A 38 8.35 -1.00 11.34
N GLU A 39 8.89 -0.55 10.21
CA GLU A 39 9.66 0.69 10.14
C GLU A 39 8.78 1.90 10.48
N ALA A 40 7.59 1.97 9.92
CA ALA A 40 6.64 3.05 10.21
C ALA A 40 6.20 3.05 11.67
N GLU A 41 5.94 1.88 12.25
CA GLU A 41 5.59 1.76 13.67
C GLU A 41 6.72 2.24 14.57
N SER A 42 7.95 1.87 14.23
CA SER A 42 9.15 2.32 14.99
C SER A 42 9.26 3.84 14.98
N LYS A 43 9.06 4.47 13.84
CA LYS A 43 9.07 5.93 13.72
C LYS A 43 7.94 6.59 14.50
N ALA A 44 6.74 6.02 14.45
CA ALA A 44 5.59 6.53 15.20
C ALA A 44 5.85 6.47 16.72
N LYS A 45 6.39 5.35 17.20
CA LYS A 45 6.76 5.20 18.62
C LYS A 45 7.80 6.22 19.06
N ALA A 46 8.79 6.48 18.23
CA ALA A 46 9.83 7.48 18.53
C ALA A 46 9.24 8.88 18.67
N LEU A 47 8.13 9.17 18.01
CA LEU A 47 7.42 10.45 18.08
C LEU A 47 6.29 10.46 19.11
N GLY A 48 6.08 9.37 19.84
CA GLY A 48 5.00 9.25 20.81
C GLY A 48 3.62 9.16 20.21
N VAL A 49 3.50 8.66 18.99
CA VAL A 49 2.23 8.53 18.26
C VAL A 49 1.76 7.08 18.28
N GLU A 50 0.51 6.86 18.68
CA GLU A 50 -0.13 5.56 18.56
C GLU A 50 -0.38 5.25 17.08
N CYS A 51 -0.13 3.99 16.70
CA CYS A 51 -0.21 3.57 15.31
C CYS A 51 -0.80 2.17 15.23
N ASN A 52 -1.86 2.01 14.45
CA ASN A 52 -2.42 0.71 14.10
C ASN A 52 -1.93 0.33 12.71
N LEU A 53 -1.44 -0.90 12.57
CA LEU A 53 -0.89 -1.39 11.31
C LEU A 53 -1.94 -2.23 10.58
N VAL A 54 -2.09 -1.98 9.28
CA VAL A 54 -3.01 -2.74 8.43
C VAL A 54 -2.27 -3.18 7.18
N GLN A 55 -2.36 -4.47 6.87
CA GLN A 55 -1.85 -5.06 5.64
C GLN A 55 -3.02 -5.63 4.86
N VAL A 56 -3.17 -5.22 3.60
CA VAL A 56 -4.28 -5.63 2.74
C VAL A 56 -3.75 -6.09 1.40
N GLU A 57 -4.26 -7.21 0.89
CA GLU A 57 -4.06 -7.64 -0.47
C GLU A 57 -5.27 -7.22 -1.31
N HIS A 58 -5.05 -6.43 -2.36
CA HIS A 58 -6.12 -5.93 -3.22
C HIS A 58 -5.59 -5.62 -4.62
N GLU A 59 -6.39 -5.93 -5.64
CA GLU A 59 -6.02 -5.62 -7.04
C GLU A 59 -5.90 -4.13 -7.31
N HIS A 60 -6.61 -3.32 -6.55
CA HIS A 60 -6.63 -1.87 -6.70
C HIS A 60 -6.21 -1.22 -5.38
N PRO A 61 -4.93 -0.89 -5.19
CA PRO A 61 -4.44 -0.31 -3.94
C PRO A 61 -5.21 0.94 -3.49
N TYR A 62 -5.62 1.81 -4.43
CA TYR A 62 -6.38 3.00 -4.07
C TYR A 62 -7.70 2.68 -3.39
N ARG A 63 -8.39 1.62 -3.81
CA ARG A 63 -9.64 1.19 -3.18
C ARG A 63 -9.39 0.66 -1.77
N ALA A 64 -8.34 -0.11 -1.59
CA ALA A 64 -7.95 -0.61 -0.27
C ALA A 64 -7.69 0.55 0.70
N ILE A 65 -7.00 1.58 0.25
CA ILE A 65 -6.71 2.77 1.04
C ILE A 65 -8.00 3.49 1.45
N ILE A 66 -8.87 3.77 0.49
CA ILE A 66 -10.12 4.50 0.73
C ILE A 66 -11.07 3.68 1.61
N ASP A 67 -11.25 2.40 1.32
CA ASP A 67 -12.14 1.53 2.08
C ASP A 67 -11.67 1.37 3.53
N THR A 68 -10.38 1.18 3.74
CA THR A 68 -9.80 1.06 5.08
C THR A 68 -9.95 2.37 5.87
N ALA A 69 -9.68 3.50 5.25
CA ALA A 69 -9.86 4.81 5.88
C ALA A 69 -11.32 5.05 6.27
N THR A 70 -12.25 4.71 5.39
CA THR A 70 -13.68 4.88 5.64
C THR A 70 -14.14 3.97 6.78
N LYS A 71 -13.78 2.69 6.75
CA LYS A 71 -14.15 1.73 7.78
C LYS A 71 -13.56 2.05 9.14
N SER A 72 -12.37 2.62 9.16
CA SER A 72 -11.68 3.00 10.40
C SER A 72 -12.13 4.36 10.94
N GLY A 73 -13.05 5.04 10.26
CA GLY A 73 -13.53 6.35 10.69
C GLY A 73 -12.49 7.46 10.57
N CYS A 74 -11.57 7.35 9.64
CA CYS A 74 -10.54 8.36 9.43
C CYS A 74 -11.11 9.63 8.80
N ASP A 75 -10.60 10.77 9.20
CA ASP A 75 -11.01 12.08 8.67
C ASP A 75 -9.95 12.71 7.75
N LEU A 76 -8.81 12.06 7.59
CA LEU A 76 -7.72 12.50 6.73
C LEU A 76 -6.94 11.29 6.23
N ILE A 77 -6.59 11.30 4.95
CA ILE A 77 -5.65 10.33 4.38
C ILE A 77 -4.35 11.09 4.08
N ALA A 78 -3.24 10.65 4.64
CA ALA A 78 -1.92 11.21 4.32
C ALA A 78 -1.14 10.14 3.56
N MET A 79 -0.60 10.50 2.41
CA MET A 79 0.15 9.55 1.59
C MET A 79 1.24 10.25 0.77
N ALA A 80 2.25 9.48 0.39
CA ALA A 80 3.33 9.97 -0.45
C ALA A 80 2.84 10.21 -1.89
N SER A 81 3.44 11.17 -2.57
CA SER A 81 3.15 11.46 -3.97
C SER A 81 3.57 10.33 -4.91
N HIS A 82 4.50 9.49 -4.49
CA HIS A 82 5.00 8.34 -5.23
C HIS A 82 5.06 7.11 -4.33
N GLY A 83 4.81 5.95 -4.93
CA GLY A 83 5.09 4.67 -4.30
C GLY A 83 6.60 4.41 -4.26
N GLN A 84 6.98 3.16 -3.96
CA GLN A 84 8.37 2.76 -3.74
C GLN A 84 9.26 2.84 -4.99
N ARG A 85 8.68 2.86 -6.16
CA ARG A 85 9.41 3.05 -7.41
C ARG A 85 9.49 4.55 -7.68
N GLY A 86 10.34 5.25 -6.93
CA GLY A 86 10.50 6.69 -7.07
C GLY A 86 10.70 7.12 -8.51
N VAL A 87 9.73 7.86 -9.04
CA VAL A 87 9.82 8.51 -10.33
C VAL A 87 10.03 10.00 -10.07
N SER A 88 10.47 10.74 -11.07
CA SER A 88 10.73 12.18 -11.02
C SER A 88 9.70 12.95 -10.19
N ALA A 89 10.15 13.88 -9.39
CA ALA A 89 9.38 14.67 -8.42
C ALA A 89 8.23 15.50 -9.02
N VAL A 90 8.06 15.51 -10.32
CA VAL A 90 7.07 16.35 -11.02
C VAL A 90 5.76 15.60 -11.29
N ILE A 91 5.79 14.28 -11.23
CA ILE A 91 4.62 13.43 -11.57
C ILE A 91 4.06 12.78 -10.32
N ILE A 92 2.77 12.95 -10.09
CA ILE A 92 2.06 12.24 -9.01
C ILE A 92 1.88 10.78 -9.44
N GLY A 93 2.19 9.84 -8.53
CA GLY A 93 2.02 8.41 -8.78
C GLY A 93 0.58 8.03 -9.11
N SER A 94 0.39 6.97 -9.88
CA SER A 94 -0.93 6.55 -10.38
C SER A 94 -1.92 6.25 -9.25
N GLU A 95 -1.47 5.57 -8.19
CA GLU A 95 -2.36 5.23 -7.07
C GLU A 95 -2.72 6.47 -6.25
N THR A 96 -1.77 7.39 -6.03
CA THR A 96 -2.05 8.66 -5.36
C THR A 96 -3.08 9.48 -6.14
N SER A 97 -2.94 9.55 -7.46
CA SER A 97 -3.89 10.22 -8.33
C SER A 97 -5.29 9.63 -8.22
N LYS A 98 -5.40 8.30 -8.17
CA LYS A 98 -6.69 7.61 -8.02
C LYS A 98 -7.33 7.87 -6.66
N VAL A 99 -6.54 7.90 -5.59
CA VAL A 99 -7.05 8.24 -4.26
C VAL A 99 -7.59 9.67 -4.25
N LEU A 100 -6.86 10.62 -4.81
CA LEU A 100 -7.32 12.01 -4.92
C LEU A 100 -8.64 12.14 -5.69
N THR A 101 -8.79 11.35 -6.76
CA THR A 101 -9.98 11.40 -7.61
C THR A 101 -11.20 10.78 -6.95
N HIS A 102 -11.03 9.69 -6.21
CA HIS A 102 -12.14 8.86 -5.72
C HIS A 102 -12.46 9.02 -4.23
N SER A 103 -11.60 9.64 -3.46
CA SER A 103 -11.81 9.78 -2.02
C SER A 103 -12.81 10.91 -1.69
N SER A 104 -13.73 10.63 -0.77
CA SER A 104 -14.55 11.65 -0.12
C SER A 104 -13.89 12.21 1.14
N ILE A 105 -12.81 11.57 1.60
CA ILE A 105 -12.02 12.01 2.74
C ILE A 105 -10.90 12.92 2.23
N PRO A 106 -10.60 14.05 2.88
CA PRO A 106 -9.48 14.89 2.48
C PRO A 106 -8.17 14.11 2.42
N VAL A 107 -7.34 14.42 1.42
CA VAL A 107 -6.08 13.72 1.17
C VAL A 107 -4.92 14.72 1.25
N LEU A 108 -3.96 14.45 2.13
CA LEU A 108 -2.71 15.18 2.21
C LEU A 108 -1.64 14.39 1.45
N VAL A 109 -1.05 15.01 0.43
CA VAL A 109 0.01 14.40 -0.36
C VAL A 109 1.34 15.03 -0.01
N TYR A 110 2.34 14.21 0.31
CA TYR A 110 3.70 14.69 0.64
C TYR A 110 4.74 13.97 -0.22
N ARG A 111 5.92 14.52 -0.26
CA ARG A 111 7.06 13.94 -0.96
C ARG A 111 7.94 13.13 -0.03
#